data_ae751556f9fafcbcadd00f1129cb1384
#
_entry.id   ae751556f9fafcbcadd00f1129cb1384
#
_cell.length_a   1.000
_cell.length_b   1.000
_cell.length_c   1.000
_cell.angle_alpha   90.00
_cell.angle_beta   90.00
_cell.angle_gamma   90.00
#
_symmetry.space_group_name_H-M   'P 1'
#
loop_
_entity.id
_entity.type
_entity.pdbx_description
1 polymer ?
#
loop_
_entity_poly.entity_id
_entity_poly.type
_entity_poly.pdbx_seq_one_letter_code
_entity_poly.pdbx_strand_id
1 'polypeptide(L)'
;MSGSIIQLNEDLIKNNLKDLVRDSVEETLNALLDHEADELVRAGKYGRTGDRKGYRSGHYERNFGTTSGEVKLRVPKLKVIQFETAIIERYKRRECSVEEALIEMYLAGVSVRRVEDITELLWGTKVSSGTISNLNQKAYKQIIKIPTPRDEGWQNFI
;
A
#
# COMPACT_ATOMS: atom_id res chain seq x y z
N MET A 1 -2.56 53.43 0.79
CA MET A 1 -3.30 52.14 0.73
C MET A 1 -2.29 51.02 0.84
N SER A 2 -2.17 50.44 2.00
CA SER A 2 -1.30 49.25 2.19
C SER A 2 -2.00 48.04 1.59
N GLY A 3 -1.54 47.62 0.44
CA GLY A 3 -1.92 46.32 -0.10
C GLY A 3 -1.41 45.22 0.83
N SER A 4 -2.31 44.50 1.47
CA SER A 4 -2.02 43.32 2.21
C SER A 4 -1.45 42.26 1.24
N ILE A 5 -0.12 42.12 1.21
CA ILE A 5 0.53 41.05 0.46
C ILE A 5 0.23 39.77 1.24
N ILE A 6 -0.70 38.98 0.75
CA ILE A 6 -0.94 37.63 1.25
C ILE A 6 0.29 36.82 0.86
N GLN A 7 1.23 36.64 1.79
CA GLN A 7 2.30 35.63 1.60
C GLN A 7 1.67 34.26 1.66
N LEU A 8 1.46 33.67 0.49
CA LEU A 8 1.11 32.26 0.38
C LEU A 8 2.31 31.43 0.89
N ASN A 9 2.11 30.76 2.00
CA ASN A 9 3.11 29.82 2.51
C ASN A 9 2.98 28.51 1.71
N GLU A 10 3.83 28.34 0.70
CA GLU A 10 3.81 27.17 -0.18
C GLU A 10 3.96 25.84 0.56
N ASP A 11 4.74 25.81 1.64
CA ASP A 11 4.95 24.59 2.42
C ASP A 11 3.69 24.20 3.20
N LEU A 12 2.96 25.19 3.72
CA LEU A 12 1.68 24.97 4.38
C LEU A 12 0.65 24.39 3.41
N ILE A 13 0.59 24.94 2.19
CA ILE A 13 -0.33 24.47 1.15
C ILE A 13 0.02 23.05 0.72
N LYS A 14 1.30 22.76 0.49
CA LYS A 14 1.77 21.41 0.13
C LYS A 14 1.44 20.39 1.20
N ASN A 15 1.65 20.72 2.47
CA ASN A 15 1.35 19.81 3.59
C ASN A 15 -0.16 19.58 3.72
N ASN A 16 -0.97 20.63 3.66
CA ASN A 16 -2.43 20.51 3.69
C ASN A 16 -2.95 19.67 2.50
N LEU A 17 -2.36 19.83 1.31
CA LEU A 17 -2.72 19.04 0.14
C LEU A 17 -2.37 17.56 0.30
N LYS A 18 -1.19 17.26 0.83
CA LYS A 18 -0.77 15.88 1.14
C LYS A 18 -1.71 15.22 2.14
N ASP A 19 -2.07 15.93 3.21
CA ASP A 19 -2.98 15.42 4.23
C ASP A 19 -4.39 15.19 3.64
N LEU A 20 -4.90 16.11 2.84
CA LEU A 20 -6.19 15.96 2.17
C LEU A 20 -6.22 14.73 1.23
N VAL A 21 -5.17 14.53 0.43
CA VAL A 21 -5.07 13.38 -0.46
C VAL A 21 -4.99 12.08 0.34
N ARG A 22 -4.16 12.04 1.38
CA ARG A 22 -4.04 10.86 2.25
C ARG A 22 -5.38 10.51 2.90
N ASP A 23 -6.06 11.49 3.48
CA ASP A 23 -7.34 11.29 4.16
C ASP A 23 -8.43 10.83 3.17
N SER A 24 -8.44 11.38 1.95
CA SER A 24 -9.35 10.94 0.88
C SER A 24 -9.08 9.49 0.44
N VAL A 25 -7.80 9.10 0.34
CA VAL A 25 -7.40 7.71 0.03
C VAL A 25 -7.84 6.77 1.16
N GLU A 26 -7.61 7.15 2.42
CA GLU A 26 -8.02 6.37 3.59
C GLU A 26 -9.55 6.15 3.61
N GLU A 27 -10.32 7.21 3.43
CA GLU A 27 -11.79 7.15 3.40
C GLU A 27 -12.28 6.24 2.26
N THR A 28 -11.73 6.43 1.06
CA THR A 28 -12.10 5.63 -0.12
C THR A 28 -11.81 4.16 0.08
N LEU A 29 -10.62 3.80 0.55
CA LEU A 29 -10.24 2.40 0.79
C LEU A 29 -11.13 1.76 1.87
N ASN A 30 -11.42 2.49 2.95
CA ASN A 30 -12.31 2.00 4.00
C ASN A 30 -13.75 1.80 3.50
N ALA A 31 -14.26 2.70 2.67
CA ALA A 31 -15.58 2.56 2.04
C ALA A 31 -15.64 1.35 1.11
N LEU A 32 -14.60 1.12 0.30
CA LEU A 32 -14.52 -0.04 -0.59
C LEU A 32 -14.45 -1.36 0.19
N LEU A 33 -13.68 -1.42 1.27
CA LEU A 33 -13.61 -2.61 2.15
C LEU A 33 -14.97 -2.92 2.78
N ASP A 34 -15.69 -1.90 3.24
CA ASP A 34 -17.03 -2.06 3.78
C ASP A 34 -18.03 -2.53 2.72
N HIS A 35 -17.96 -1.98 1.52
CA HIS A 35 -18.82 -2.39 0.39
C HIS A 35 -18.57 -3.85 0.00
N GLU A 36 -17.30 -4.26 -0.13
CA GLU A 36 -16.92 -5.64 -0.43
C GLU A 36 -17.42 -6.62 0.64
N ALA A 37 -17.36 -6.21 1.92
CA ALA A 37 -17.90 -7.00 3.01
C ALA A 37 -19.43 -7.13 2.94
N ASP A 38 -20.15 -6.08 2.52
CA ASP A 38 -21.61 -6.12 2.32
C ASP A 38 -21.99 -7.07 1.18
N GLU A 39 -21.25 -7.06 0.10
CA GLU A 39 -21.46 -7.97 -1.03
C GLU A 39 -21.23 -9.44 -0.62
N LEU A 40 -20.16 -9.73 0.10
CA LEU A 40 -19.84 -11.07 0.59
C LEU A 40 -20.90 -11.60 1.55
N VAL A 41 -21.42 -10.76 2.45
CA VAL A 41 -22.45 -11.11 3.41
C VAL A 41 -23.82 -11.18 2.73
N ARG A 42 -23.98 -10.60 1.53
CA ARG A 42 -25.26 -10.42 0.82
C ARG A 42 -26.32 -9.67 1.65
N ALA A 43 -25.86 -8.76 2.50
CA ALA A 43 -26.74 -7.91 3.30
C ALA A 43 -25.99 -6.65 3.69
N GLY A 44 -26.59 -5.48 3.48
CA GLY A 44 -26.09 -4.22 4.00
C GLY A 44 -26.10 -4.20 5.53
N LYS A 45 -25.44 -3.18 6.09
CA LYS A 45 -25.36 -2.96 7.53
C LYS A 45 -26.78 -2.89 8.13
N TYR A 46 -27.06 -3.77 9.08
CA TYR A 46 -28.39 -3.95 9.70
C TYR A 46 -29.50 -4.56 8.80
N GLY A 47 -29.21 -4.96 7.55
CA GLY A 47 -30.17 -5.64 6.66
C GLY A 47 -30.55 -7.02 7.19
N ARG A 48 -31.84 -7.36 7.17
CA ARG A 48 -32.39 -8.70 7.47
C ARG A 48 -32.92 -9.28 6.15
N THR A 49 -32.06 -10.04 5.46
CA THR A 49 -32.45 -10.74 4.22
C THR A 49 -32.30 -12.24 4.42
N GLY A 50 -33.21 -13.02 3.83
CA GLY A 50 -33.17 -14.49 3.92
C GLY A 50 -31.93 -15.14 3.29
N ASP A 51 -31.27 -14.44 2.36
CA ASP A 51 -30.08 -14.91 1.63
C ASP A 51 -28.75 -14.54 2.32
N ARG A 52 -28.81 -14.05 3.54
CA ARG A 52 -27.63 -13.61 4.29
C ARG A 52 -26.69 -14.78 4.56
N LYS A 53 -25.44 -14.67 4.07
CA LYS A 53 -24.42 -15.72 4.20
C LYS A 53 -23.54 -15.60 5.44
N GLY A 54 -23.49 -14.44 6.09
CA GLY A 54 -22.63 -14.21 7.24
C GLY A 54 -23.02 -12.99 8.06
N TYR A 55 -22.23 -12.70 9.10
CA TYR A 55 -22.48 -11.58 10.00
C TYR A 55 -21.22 -10.74 10.15
N ARG A 56 -21.39 -9.42 10.24
CA ARG A 56 -20.31 -8.51 10.61
C ARG A 56 -20.02 -8.63 12.10
N SER A 57 -18.75 -8.71 12.48
CA SER A 57 -18.26 -8.83 13.85
C SER A 57 -17.33 -7.70 14.24
N GLY A 58 -17.57 -6.49 13.72
CA GLY A 58 -16.71 -5.32 13.92
C GLY A 58 -15.60 -5.21 12.88
N HIS A 59 -14.57 -4.46 13.23
CA HIS A 59 -13.40 -4.19 12.38
C HIS A 59 -12.12 -4.43 13.18
N TYR A 60 -11.02 -4.63 12.50
CA TYR A 60 -9.68 -4.47 13.07
C TYR A 60 -8.93 -3.41 12.27
N GLU A 61 -8.05 -2.69 12.95
CA GLU A 61 -7.24 -1.66 12.33
C GLU A 61 -5.88 -2.21 11.94
N ARG A 62 -5.39 -1.76 10.80
CA ARG A 62 -4.01 -1.99 10.38
C ARG A 62 -3.51 -0.79 9.59
N ASN A 63 -2.20 -0.53 9.69
CA ASN A 63 -1.55 0.48 8.89
C ASN A 63 -1.21 -0.07 7.50
N PHE A 64 -1.39 0.76 6.49
CA PHE A 64 -1.08 0.44 5.10
C PHE A 64 -0.36 1.60 4.43
N GLY A 65 0.83 1.35 3.90
CA GLY A 65 1.63 2.35 3.20
C GLY A 65 1.18 2.53 1.77
N THR A 66 0.80 3.75 1.41
CA THR A 66 0.45 4.17 0.05
C THR A 66 1.44 5.21 -0.45
N THR A 67 1.39 5.53 -1.74
CA THR A 67 2.16 6.64 -2.33
C THR A 67 1.76 8.01 -1.76
N SER A 68 0.58 8.11 -1.15
CA SER A 68 0.09 9.32 -0.48
C SER A 68 0.45 9.38 1.01
N GLY A 69 1.13 8.37 1.54
CA GLY A 69 1.48 8.23 2.94
C GLY A 69 0.86 6.99 3.60
N GLU A 70 1.07 6.86 4.91
CA GLU A 70 0.48 5.77 5.68
C GLU A 70 -0.97 6.08 6.03
N VAL A 71 -1.86 5.14 5.74
CA VAL A 71 -3.30 5.21 6.02
C VAL A 71 -3.71 4.10 6.99
N LYS A 72 -4.78 4.34 7.75
CA LYS A 72 -5.36 3.35 8.67
C LYS A 72 -6.53 2.65 8.02
N LEU A 73 -6.38 1.37 7.76
CA LEU A 73 -7.45 0.55 7.21
C LEU A 73 -8.26 -0.09 8.34
N ARG A 74 -9.57 0.07 8.26
CA ARG A 74 -10.55 -0.61 9.12
C ARG A 74 -11.11 -1.81 8.38
N VAL A 75 -10.41 -2.94 8.53
CA VAL A 75 -10.78 -4.17 7.82
C VAL A 75 -11.96 -4.86 8.53
N PRO A 76 -13.07 -5.12 7.82
CA PRO A 76 -14.22 -5.79 8.40
C PRO A 76 -13.89 -7.20 8.88
N LYS A 77 -14.41 -7.56 10.04
CA LYS A 77 -14.40 -8.94 10.55
C LYS A 77 -15.74 -9.58 10.22
N LEU A 78 -15.72 -10.72 9.55
CA LEU A 78 -16.92 -11.50 9.26
C LEU A 78 -16.93 -12.78 10.10
N LYS A 79 -18.13 -13.20 10.52
CA LYS A 79 -18.41 -14.51 11.10
C LYS A 79 -19.08 -15.38 10.06
N VAL A 80 -18.76 -16.69 10.06
CA VAL A 80 -19.23 -17.72 9.14
C VAL A 80 -18.50 -17.72 7.79
N ILE A 81 -18.11 -16.54 7.27
CA ILE A 81 -17.37 -16.39 6.03
C ILE A 81 -16.03 -15.75 6.36
N GLN A 82 -14.96 -16.24 5.74
CA GLN A 82 -13.66 -15.58 5.82
C GLN A 82 -13.67 -14.35 4.90
N PHE A 83 -13.28 -13.18 5.45
CA PHE A 83 -13.12 -11.98 4.65
C PHE A 83 -11.78 -12.01 3.93
N GLU A 84 -11.81 -12.22 2.62
CA GLU A 84 -10.66 -12.10 1.73
C GLU A 84 -10.98 -10.99 0.75
N THR A 85 -10.28 -9.86 0.91
CA THR A 85 -10.48 -8.70 0.06
C THR A 85 -9.65 -8.81 -1.23
N ALA A 86 -10.26 -8.44 -2.36
CA ALA A 86 -9.57 -8.29 -3.63
C ALA A 86 -8.82 -6.94 -3.72
N ILE A 87 -9.18 -5.96 -2.88
CA ILE A 87 -8.64 -4.61 -2.92
C ILE A 87 -7.21 -4.59 -2.39
N ILE A 88 -6.93 -5.36 -1.33
CA ILE A 88 -5.64 -5.40 -0.67
C ILE A 88 -5.22 -6.84 -0.46
N GLU A 89 -4.11 -7.24 -1.07
CA GLU A 89 -3.56 -8.58 -0.87
C GLU A 89 -3.35 -8.91 0.61
N ARG A 90 -3.69 -10.12 0.98
CA ARG A 90 -3.51 -10.62 2.34
C ARG A 90 -2.04 -10.49 2.78
N TYR A 91 -1.82 -9.97 3.97
CA TYR A 91 -0.50 -9.71 4.57
C TYR A 91 0.33 -8.61 3.90
N LYS A 92 -0.15 -7.96 2.86
CA LYS A 92 0.55 -6.83 2.26
C LYS A 92 0.41 -5.60 3.17
N ARG A 93 1.53 -4.97 3.47
CA ARG A 93 1.57 -3.78 4.34
C ARG A 93 1.76 -2.48 3.56
N ARG A 94 2.06 -2.58 2.27
CA ARG A 94 2.33 -1.46 1.38
C ARG A 94 1.77 -1.70 0.00
N GLU A 95 1.49 -0.63 -0.69
CA GLU A 95 1.16 -0.64 -2.10
C GLU A 95 2.33 -1.18 -2.94
N CYS A 96 2.05 -1.85 -4.06
CA CYS A 96 3.07 -2.42 -4.94
C CYS A 96 4.06 -1.37 -5.42
N SER A 97 3.56 -0.21 -5.83
CA SER A 97 4.39 0.90 -6.32
C SER A 97 5.40 1.40 -5.28
N VAL A 98 5.03 1.39 -3.99
CA VAL A 98 5.96 1.71 -2.90
C VAL A 98 7.04 0.64 -2.75
N GLU A 99 6.65 -0.64 -2.81
CA GLU A 99 7.63 -1.75 -2.74
C GLU A 99 8.59 -1.74 -3.93
N GLU A 100 8.07 -1.51 -5.13
CA GLU A 100 8.87 -1.40 -6.36
C GLU A 100 9.86 -0.24 -6.29
N ALA A 101 9.42 0.94 -5.84
CA ALA A 101 10.30 2.09 -5.66
C ALA A 101 11.43 1.82 -4.66
N LEU A 102 11.17 1.11 -3.57
CA LEU A 102 12.19 0.72 -2.59
C LEU A 102 13.22 -0.23 -3.20
N ILE A 103 12.77 -1.20 -3.98
CA ILE A 103 13.64 -2.16 -4.68
C ILE A 103 14.50 -1.42 -5.69
N GLU A 104 13.93 -0.53 -6.50
CA GLU A 104 14.66 0.27 -7.49
C GLU A 104 15.71 1.17 -6.85
N MET A 105 15.40 1.85 -5.76
CA MET A 105 16.39 2.66 -5.01
C MET A 105 17.58 1.81 -4.57
N TYR A 106 17.32 0.61 -4.08
CA TYR A 106 18.37 -0.28 -3.63
C TYR A 106 19.23 -0.80 -4.79
N LEU A 107 18.59 -1.24 -5.88
CA LEU A 107 19.28 -1.71 -7.08
C LEU A 107 20.13 -0.59 -7.73
N ALA A 108 19.69 0.66 -7.62
CA ALA A 108 20.44 1.84 -8.03
C ALA A 108 21.65 2.15 -7.13
N GLY A 109 21.88 1.37 -6.06
CA GLY A 109 23.01 1.53 -5.17
C GLY A 109 22.78 2.57 -4.06
N VAL A 110 21.56 3.00 -3.82
CA VAL A 110 21.24 3.90 -2.72
C VAL A 110 21.42 3.17 -1.39
N SER A 111 22.17 3.75 -0.45
CA SER A 111 22.38 3.13 0.85
C SER A 111 21.07 3.04 1.63
N VAL A 112 20.93 2.01 2.46
CA VAL A 112 19.72 1.75 3.25
C VAL A 112 19.34 2.97 4.11
N ARG A 113 20.32 3.63 4.73
CA ARG A 113 20.10 4.86 5.51
C ARG A 113 19.50 5.98 4.63
N ARG A 114 20.02 6.13 3.41
CA ARG A 114 19.52 7.15 2.48
C ARG A 114 18.11 6.81 1.99
N VAL A 115 17.78 5.54 1.82
CA VAL A 115 16.41 5.10 1.50
C VAL A 115 15.46 5.45 2.63
N GLU A 116 15.85 5.28 3.90
CA GLU A 116 15.05 5.68 5.06
C GLU A 116 14.74 7.19 5.05
N ASP A 117 15.75 8.03 4.77
CA ASP A 117 15.58 9.49 4.67
C ASP A 117 14.65 9.88 3.51
N ILE A 118 14.82 9.24 2.34
CA ILE A 118 13.99 9.49 1.16
C ILE A 118 12.53 9.08 1.42
N THR A 119 12.31 7.95 2.06
CA THR A 119 10.95 7.47 2.35
C THR A 119 10.23 8.36 3.36
N GLU A 120 10.95 8.87 4.36
CA GLU A 120 10.40 9.84 5.29
C GLU A 120 10.01 11.14 4.58
N LEU A 121 10.87 11.63 3.66
CA LEU A 121 10.60 12.84 2.89
C LEU A 121 9.41 12.68 1.93
N LEU A 122 9.32 11.55 1.21
CA LEU A 122 8.29 11.32 0.20
C LEU A 122 6.94 10.94 0.79
N TRP A 123 6.94 10.06 1.79
CA TRP A 123 5.72 9.41 2.31
C TRP A 123 5.46 9.69 3.79
N GLY A 124 6.35 10.43 4.46
CA GLY A 124 6.21 10.77 5.88
C GLY A 124 6.45 9.61 6.84
N THR A 125 6.94 8.46 6.34
CA THR A 125 7.21 7.27 7.14
C THR A 125 8.59 6.69 6.87
N LYS A 126 9.31 6.31 7.93
CA LYS A 126 10.59 5.61 7.81
C LYS A 126 10.36 4.14 7.51
N VAL A 127 11.01 3.65 6.47
CA VAL A 127 11.05 2.22 6.17
C VAL A 127 12.29 1.62 6.81
N SER A 128 12.10 0.67 7.73
CA SER A 128 13.22 0.06 8.44
C SER A 128 14.17 -0.72 7.52
N SER A 129 15.44 -0.76 7.88
CA SER A 129 16.48 -1.55 7.18
C SER A 129 16.11 -3.02 7.01
N GLY A 130 15.46 -3.60 8.00
CA GLY A 130 14.93 -4.98 7.91
C GLY A 130 13.88 -5.15 6.82
N THR A 131 13.02 -4.14 6.60
CA THR A 131 12.03 -4.17 5.51
C THR A 131 12.72 -4.14 4.14
N ILE A 132 13.72 -3.27 3.96
CA ILE A 132 14.46 -3.16 2.71
C ILE A 132 15.21 -4.46 2.43
N SER A 133 15.84 -5.06 3.43
CA SER A 133 16.50 -6.36 3.31
C SER A 133 15.54 -7.47 2.88
N ASN A 134 14.35 -7.54 3.47
CA ASN A 134 13.33 -8.53 3.11
C ASN A 134 12.80 -8.35 1.68
N LEU A 135 12.61 -7.11 1.24
CA LEU A 135 12.18 -6.80 -0.13
C LEU A 135 13.25 -7.23 -1.14
N ASN A 136 14.52 -6.96 -0.82
CA ASN A 136 15.63 -7.40 -1.67
C ASN A 136 15.71 -8.91 -1.80
N GLN A 137 15.53 -9.66 -0.70
CA GLN A 137 15.51 -11.12 -0.79
C GLN A 137 14.37 -11.63 -1.68
N LYS A 138 13.20 -10.98 -1.65
CA LYS A 138 12.10 -11.30 -2.56
C LYS A 138 12.45 -10.98 -4.01
N ALA A 139 13.05 -9.82 -4.28
CA ALA A 139 13.47 -9.41 -5.61
C ALA A 139 14.51 -10.37 -6.20
N TYR A 140 15.53 -10.75 -5.44
CA TYR A 140 16.52 -11.74 -5.86
C TYR A 140 15.90 -13.09 -6.21
N LYS A 141 14.93 -13.58 -5.43
CA LYS A 141 14.23 -14.83 -5.74
C LYS A 141 13.44 -14.75 -7.05
N GLN A 142 12.93 -13.58 -7.42
CA GLN A 142 12.24 -13.37 -8.70
C GLN A 142 13.23 -13.30 -9.87
N ILE A 143 14.35 -12.60 -9.67
CA ILE A 143 15.41 -12.46 -10.70
C ILE A 143 16.04 -13.81 -11.02
N ILE A 144 16.30 -14.66 -10.02
CA ILE A 144 16.87 -16.00 -10.23
C ILE A 144 15.91 -16.94 -10.98
N LYS A 145 14.60 -16.68 -10.93
CA LYS A 145 13.59 -17.45 -11.67
C LYS A 145 13.46 -17.05 -13.15
N ILE A 146 14.06 -15.94 -13.56
CA ILE A 146 14.12 -15.54 -14.97
C ILE A 146 15.27 -16.33 -15.60
N PRO A 147 15.01 -17.28 -16.54
CA PRO A 147 16.09 -17.96 -17.24
C PRO A 147 16.92 -16.92 -17.97
N THR A 148 18.20 -16.85 -17.63
CA THR A 148 19.13 -16.00 -18.37
C THR A 148 19.23 -16.52 -19.80
N PRO A 149 19.14 -15.67 -20.84
CA PRO A 149 19.22 -16.11 -22.25
C PRO A 149 20.56 -16.76 -22.62
N ARG A 150 21.41 -17.02 -21.66
CA ARG A 150 22.77 -17.53 -21.85
C ARG A 150 22.87 -19.06 -21.92
N ASP A 151 21.79 -19.78 -21.56
CA ASP A 151 21.81 -21.24 -21.49
C ASP A 151 21.21 -21.96 -22.70
N GLU A 152 20.72 -21.23 -23.69
CA GLU A 152 20.27 -21.78 -24.97
C GLU A 152 21.11 -21.24 -26.13
N GLY A 153 22.17 -21.91 -26.49
CA GLY A 153 22.69 -21.71 -27.83
C GLY A 153 24.17 -21.56 -28.06
N TRP A 154 25.05 -22.32 -27.41
CA TRP A 154 26.47 -22.43 -27.87
C TRP A 154 26.91 -23.88 -28.13
N GLN A 155 25.99 -24.82 -28.32
CA GLN A 155 26.38 -26.21 -28.63
C GLN A 155 26.17 -26.64 -30.09
N ASN A 156 25.84 -25.76 -31.02
CA ASN A 156 25.68 -26.13 -32.41
C ASN A 156 26.46 -25.23 -33.38
N PHE A 157 27.75 -25.02 -33.17
CA PHE A 157 28.67 -24.55 -34.19
C PHE A 157 30.04 -25.18 -33.95
N ILE A 158 30.19 -26.44 -34.30
CA ILE A 158 31.42 -27.09 -34.81
C ILE A 158 30.98 -28.08 -35.87
#